data_210570d067827d7f5bb3a93f220376f7
#
_entry.id   210570d067827d7f5bb3a93f220376f7
#
_cell.length_a   1.000
_cell.length_b   1.000
_cell.length_c   1.000
_cell.angle_alpha   90.00
_cell.angle_beta   90.00
_cell.angle_gamma   90.00
#
_symmetry.space_group_name_H-M   'P 1'
#
loop_
_entity.id
_entity.type
_entity.pdbx_description
1 polymer ?
#
loop_
_entity_poly.entity_id
_entity_poly.type
_entity_poly.pdbx_seq_one_letter_code
_entity_poly.pdbx_strand_id
1 'polypeptide(L)'
;KKGKDPIVVFTDYGELRDGEKVQKSTLLTIKRILLLPMRVQGFQNVRFFKRLFLRFGNPVCCPATTYIRKKFKGDPFEVRFSSNVDWMMLEKQSREEGSFCYISDIGMYHRIHEKSTTTEIIHGDIRWREDYEMFRKFWPAWVAKPLVRVYRLSEKSNNIQQREEK
;
A
#
# COMPACT_ATOMS: atom_id res chain seq x y z
N LYS A 1 -9.26 -24.74 13.60
CA LYS A 1 -8.42 -23.52 13.72
C LYS A 1 -9.28 -22.32 13.34
N LYS A 2 -9.85 -21.64 14.34
CA LYS A 2 -10.57 -20.37 14.17
C LYS A 2 -9.55 -19.33 13.68
N GLY A 3 -9.77 -18.71 12.53
CA GLY A 3 -9.04 -17.50 12.25
C GLY A 3 -8.71 -17.15 10.81
N LYS A 4 -9.28 -17.79 9.82
CA LYS A 4 -9.02 -17.33 8.45
C LYS A 4 -10.32 -17.28 7.65
N ASP A 5 -11.00 -16.19 7.82
CA ASP A 5 -12.05 -15.76 6.91
C ASP A 5 -11.49 -14.58 6.09
N PRO A 6 -10.63 -14.81 5.06
CA PRO A 6 -9.92 -13.73 4.39
C PRO A 6 -10.87 -12.87 3.56
N ILE A 7 -10.67 -11.55 3.65
CA ILE A 7 -11.25 -10.57 2.72
C ILE A 7 -10.20 -10.24 1.65
N VAL A 8 -8.97 -10.01 2.11
CA VAL A 8 -7.82 -9.66 1.29
C VAL A 8 -6.67 -10.57 1.65
N VAL A 9 -5.98 -11.10 0.65
CA VAL A 9 -4.74 -11.87 0.79
C VAL A 9 -3.68 -11.16 -0.03
N PHE A 10 -2.52 -10.86 0.56
CA PHE A 10 -1.42 -10.24 -0.15
C PHE A 10 -0.08 -10.81 0.29
N THR A 11 0.86 -10.82 -0.64
CA THR A 11 2.23 -11.30 -0.40
C THR A 11 3.20 -10.13 -0.24
N ASP A 12 4.39 -10.42 0.29
CA ASP A 12 5.53 -9.53 0.10
C ASP A 12 5.93 -9.53 -1.38
N TYR A 13 6.71 -8.53 -1.79
CA TYR A 13 7.16 -8.38 -3.16
C TYR A 13 8.58 -7.85 -3.24
N GLY A 14 9.23 -8.12 -4.37
CA GLY A 14 10.44 -7.45 -4.79
C GLY A 14 10.17 -6.52 -5.97
N GLU A 15 11.18 -5.84 -6.44
CA GLU A 15 11.12 -4.99 -7.62
C GLU A 15 11.99 -5.59 -8.72
N LEU A 16 11.56 -5.43 -9.98
CA LEU A 16 12.34 -5.74 -11.16
C LEU A 16 12.74 -4.39 -11.79
N ARG A 17 14.01 -4.04 -11.69
CA ARG A 17 14.60 -2.80 -12.20
C ARG A 17 15.63 -3.14 -13.26
N ASP A 18 15.49 -2.62 -14.46
CA ASP A 18 16.42 -2.83 -15.57
C ASP A 18 16.79 -4.31 -15.80
N GLY A 19 15.85 -5.23 -15.54
CA GLY A 19 16.03 -6.68 -15.66
C GLY A 19 16.57 -7.38 -14.41
N GLU A 20 17.01 -6.63 -13.39
CA GLU A 20 17.53 -7.17 -12.14
C GLU A 20 16.48 -7.25 -11.03
N LYS A 21 16.57 -8.29 -10.20
CA LYS A 21 15.68 -8.51 -9.06
C LYS A 21 16.20 -7.80 -7.82
N VAL A 22 15.51 -6.77 -7.38
CA VAL A 22 15.79 -6.03 -6.16
C VAL A 22 14.84 -6.47 -5.05
N GLN A 23 15.38 -7.14 -4.05
CA GLN A 23 14.62 -7.64 -2.90
C GLN A 23 14.75 -6.76 -1.66
N LYS A 24 15.74 -5.87 -1.62
CA LYS A 24 16.02 -4.97 -0.49
C LYS A 24 16.25 -3.56 -1.03
N SER A 25 15.48 -2.62 -0.53
CA SER A 25 15.66 -1.18 -0.69
C SER A 25 15.13 -0.49 0.56
N THR A 26 15.46 0.77 0.76
CA THR A 26 14.94 1.56 1.89
C THR A 26 13.41 1.56 1.89
N LEU A 27 12.78 1.75 0.72
CA LEU A 27 11.32 1.76 0.58
C LEU A 27 10.72 0.40 0.93
N LEU A 28 11.25 -0.70 0.40
CA LEU A 28 10.77 -2.05 0.71
C LEU A 28 10.93 -2.37 2.20
N THR A 29 12.02 -1.93 2.81
CA THR A 29 12.26 -2.10 4.24
C THR A 29 11.22 -1.36 5.07
N ILE A 30 10.94 -0.09 4.76
CA ILE A 30 9.89 0.71 5.44
C ILE A 30 8.53 0.01 5.31
N LYS A 31 8.16 -0.42 4.10
CA LYS A 31 6.90 -1.14 3.87
C LYS A 31 6.79 -2.42 4.69
N ARG A 32 7.86 -3.20 4.78
CA ARG A 32 7.92 -4.42 5.60
C ARG A 32 7.80 -4.11 7.10
N ILE A 33 8.40 -3.02 7.58
CA ILE A 33 8.25 -2.56 8.97
C ILE A 33 6.78 -2.22 9.26
N LEU A 34 6.12 -1.49 8.38
CA LEU A 34 4.70 -1.19 8.53
C LEU A 34 3.83 -2.45 8.57
N LEU A 35 4.21 -3.50 7.85
CA LEU A 35 3.50 -4.77 7.79
C LEU A 35 3.86 -5.76 8.93
N LEU A 36 4.81 -5.44 9.82
CA LEU A 36 5.19 -6.33 10.93
C LEU A 36 4.00 -6.82 11.76
N PRO A 37 3.01 -5.98 12.15
CA PRO A 37 1.86 -6.46 12.90
C PRO A 37 1.05 -7.53 12.15
N MET A 38 1.03 -7.47 10.82
CA MET A 38 0.28 -8.41 9.98
C MET A 38 0.94 -9.79 9.85
N ARG A 39 2.17 -9.96 10.31
CA ARG A 39 2.83 -11.29 10.42
C ARG A 39 2.21 -12.15 11.52
N VAL A 40 1.60 -11.52 12.53
CA VAL A 40 0.93 -12.23 13.62
C VAL A 40 -0.50 -12.58 13.17
N GLN A 41 -0.79 -13.88 13.03
CA GLN A 41 -2.09 -14.34 12.50
C GLN A 41 -3.30 -13.80 13.30
N GLY A 42 -3.18 -13.69 14.62
CA GLY A 42 -4.24 -13.14 15.48
C GLY A 42 -4.56 -11.68 15.21
N PHE A 43 -3.62 -10.90 14.68
CA PHE A 43 -3.82 -9.48 14.38
C PHE A 43 -4.48 -9.24 13.02
N GLN A 44 -4.40 -10.20 12.11
CA GLN A 44 -4.91 -10.08 10.75
C GLN A 44 -6.43 -9.86 10.68
N ASN A 45 -7.19 -10.28 11.71
CA ASN A 45 -8.63 -10.08 11.80
C ASN A 45 -9.03 -8.88 12.67
N VAL A 46 -8.09 -8.25 13.37
CA VAL A 46 -8.38 -7.15 14.29
C VAL A 46 -8.39 -5.84 13.51
N ARG A 47 -9.54 -5.15 13.54
CA ARG A 47 -9.75 -3.86 12.84
C ARG A 47 -8.64 -2.84 13.13
N PHE A 48 -8.19 -2.74 14.37
CA PHE A 48 -7.12 -1.82 14.75
C PHE A 48 -5.84 -2.10 13.96
N PHE A 49 -5.38 -3.36 13.89
CA PHE A 49 -4.15 -3.73 13.19
C PHE A 49 -4.30 -3.64 11.67
N LYS A 50 -5.47 -4.00 11.11
CA LYS A 50 -5.77 -3.78 9.68
C LYS A 50 -5.66 -2.31 9.28
N ARG A 51 -6.00 -1.39 10.18
CA ARG A 51 -5.92 0.06 9.96
C ARG A 51 -4.55 0.64 10.30
N LEU A 52 -3.81 0.02 11.23
CA LEU A 52 -2.56 0.55 11.75
C LEU A 52 -1.51 0.74 10.65
N PHE A 53 -1.30 -0.26 9.81
CA PHE A 53 -0.30 -0.18 8.75
C PHE A 53 -0.70 0.79 7.61
N LEU A 54 -1.99 1.04 7.43
CA LEU A 54 -2.50 1.99 6.43
C LEU A 54 -2.39 3.46 6.86
N ARG A 55 -2.12 3.74 8.13
CA ARG A 55 -2.09 5.11 8.67
C ARG A 55 -0.92 5.95 8.14
N PHE A 56 0.14 5.30 7.72
CA PHE A 56 1.39 5.95 7.32
C PHE A 56 1.69 5.80 5.82
N GLY A 57 0.75 5.30 5.06
CA GLY A 57 0.84 5.06 3.63
C GLY A 57 0.31 3.69 3.25
N ASN A 58 0.34 3.35 1.96
CA ASN A 58 -0.01 2.02 1.49
C ASN A 58 1.24 1.16 1.28
N PRO A 59 1.56 0.22 2.19
CA PRO A 59 2.69 -0.68 2.01
C PRO A 59 2.37 -1.89 1.12
N VAL A 60 1.09 -2.10 0.79
CA VAL A 60 0.64 -3.25 -0.01
C VAL A 60 0.84 -2.97 -1.48
N CYS A 61 1.41 -3.92 -2.20
CA CYS A 61 1.56 -3.85 -3.64
C CYS A 61 0.28 -4.37 -4.31
N CYS A 62 -0.39 -3.53 -5.09
CA CYS A 62 -1.66 -3.87 -5.74
C CYS A 62 -1.58 -5.17 -6.56
N PRO A 63 -0.60 -5.39 -7.46
CA PRO A 63 -0.48 -6.64 -8.21
C PRO A 63 -0.19 -7.88 -7.35
N ALA A 64 0.31 -7.72 -6.11
CA ALA A 64 0.55 -8.82 -5.17
C ALA A 64 -0.67 -9.15 -4.30
N THR A 65 -1.85 -8.65 -4.66
CA THR A 65 -3.04 -8.72 -3.83
C THR A 65 -4.16 -9.52 -4.51
N THR A 66 -4.78 -10.40 -3.73
CA THR A 66 -5.96 -11.17 -4.11
C THR A 66 -7.14 -10.77 -3.25
N TYR A 67 -8.28 -10.54 -3.88
CA TYR A 67 -9.51 -10.11 -3.22
C TYR A 67 -10.56 -11.21 -3.25
N ILE A 68 -11.24 -11.43 -2.12
CA ILE A 68 -12.36 -12.38 -2.04
C ILE A 68 -13.65 -11.65 -2.41
N ARG A 69 -13.92 -11.53 -3.71
CA ARG A 69 -15.01 -10.73 -4.28
C ARG A 69 -16.37 -10.93 -3.60
N LYS A 70 -16.67 -12.17 -3.21
CA LYS A 70 -17.96 -12.53 -2.56
C LYS A 70 -18.18 -11.80 -1.22
N LYS A 71 -17.13 -11.27 -0.60
CA LYS A 71 -17.19 -10.56 0.69
C LYS A 71 -17.36 -9.06 0.56
N PHE A 72 -17.24 -8.53 -0.64
CA PHE A 72 -17.43 -7.11 -0.86
C PHE A 72 -18.89 -6.76 -1.09
N LYS A 73 -19.38 -5.78 -0.36
CA LYS A 73 -20.70 -5.18 -0.58
C LYS A 73 -20.58 -4.13 -1.68
N GLY A 74 -21.09 -4.44 -2.88
CA GLY A 74 -21.01 -3.54 -4.03
C GLY A 74 -19.62 -3.49 -4.68
N ASP A 75 -19.30 -2.38 -5.35
CA ASP A 75 -18.00 -2.18 -5.95
C ASP A 75 -16.99 -1.72 -4.88
N PRO A 76 -15.87 -2.44 -4.70
CA PRO A 76 -14.85 -2.07 -3.73
C PRO A 76 -13.99 -0.87 -4.17
N PHE A 77 -13.90 -0.62 -5.47
CA PHE A 77 -13.06 0.42 -6.03
C PHE A 77 -13.85 1.71 -6.29
N GLU A 78 -13.32 2.84 -5.85
CA GLU A 78 -13.93 4.14 -6.08
C GLU A 78 -13.31 4.81 -7.31
N VAL A 79 -14.10 4.97 -8.37
CA VAL A 79 -13.68 5.52 -9.67
C VAL A 79 -13.13 6.96 -9.57
N ARG A 80 -13.48 7.69 -8.51
CA ARG A 80 -12.99 9.05 -8.28
C ARG A 80 -11.52 9.17 -7.91
N PHE A 81 -10.89 8.05 -7.52
CA PHE A 81 -9.45 7.97 -7.25
C PHE A 81 -8.71 7.52 -8.51
N SER A 82 -7.59 8.16 -8.81
CA SER A 82 -6.73 7.83 -9.95
C SER A 82 -5.45 7.12 -9.52
N SER A 83 -4.87 7.51 -8.38
CA SER A 83 -3.60 6.96 -7.89
C SER A 83 -3.74 6.10 -6.63
N ASN A 84 -4.65 6.44 -5.74
CA ASN A 84 -4.82 5.77 -4.43
C ASN A 84 -6.04 4.84 -4.38
N VAL A 85 -6.42 4.27 -5.52
CA VAL A 85 -7.59 3.38 -5.69
C VAL A 85 -7.49 2.16 -4.78
N ASP A 86 -6.33 1.53 -4.75
CA ASP A 86 -6.02 0.36 -3.91
C ASP A 86 -5.96 0.71 -2.43
N TRP A 87 -5.34 1.84 -2.06
CA TRP A 87 -5.29 2.29 -0.67
C TRP A 87 -6.69 2.62 -0.14
N MET A 88 -7.52 3.29 -0.94
CA MET A 88 -8.91 3.58 -0.59
C MET A 88 -9.70 2.28 -0.38
N MET A 89 -9.56 1.33 -1.30
CA MET A 89 -10.22 0.03 -1.18
C MET A 89 -9.78 -0.71 0.09
N LEU A 90 -8.48 -0.78 0.37
CA LEU A 90 -7.96 -1.42 1.59
C LEU A 90 -8.47 -0.71 2.85
N GLU A 91 -8.53 0.63 2.86
CA GLU A 91 -9.06 1.40 3.99
C GLU A 91 -10.53 1.04 4.25
N LYS A 92 -11.35 1.00 3.19
CA LYS A 92 -12.76 0.64 3.25
C LYS A 92 -12.93 -0.78 3.80
N GLN A 93 -12.21 -1.75 3.24
CA GLN A 93 -12.29 -3.15 3.67
C GLN A 93 -11.68 -3.39 5.06
N SER A 94 -10.77 -2.55 5.53
CA SER A 94 -10.22 -2.65 6.87
C SER A 94 -11.25 -2.45 7.99
N ARG A 95 -12.40 -1.88 7.65
CA ARG A 95 -13.52 -1.64 8.58
C ARG A 95 -14.48 -2.83 8.65
N GLU A 96 -14.48 -3.68 7.63
CA GLU A 96 -15.37 -4.84 7.49
C GLU A 96 -14.84 -6.04 8.29
N GLU A 97 -15.73 -7.00 8.54
CA GLU A 97 -15.38 -8.28 9.13
C GLU A 97 -14.52 -9.11 8.17
N GLY A 98 -13.69 -10.01 8.75
CA GLY A 98 -12.77 -10.85 8.01
C GLY A 98 -11.32 -10.36 8.08
N SER A 99 -10.40 -11.19 7.63
CA SER A 99 -8.97 -10.98 7.82
C SER A 99 -8.25 -10.42 6.59
N PHE A 100 -7.20 -9.65 6.85
CA PHE A 100 -6.17 -9.27 5.88
C PHE A 100 -5.01 -10.24 6.04
N CYS A 101 -4.95 -11.26 5.19
CA CYS A 101 -3.92 -12.29 5.27
C CYS A 101 -2.64 -11.81 4.58
N TYR A 102 -1.59 -11.60 5.35
CA TYR A 102 -0.26 -11.29 4.85
C TYR A 102 0.61 -12.53 4.80
N ILE A 103 1.22 -12.79 3.64
CA ILE A 103 2.21 -13.83 3.40
C ILE A 103 3.56 -13.13 3.22
N SER A 104 4.50 -13.39 4.12
CA SER A 104 5.79 -12.68 4.16
C SER A 104 6.79 -13.14 3.11
N ASP A 105 6.46 -14.17 2.33
CA ASP A 105 7.28 -14.62 1.22
C ASP A 105 7.07 -13.72 -0.01
N ILE A 106 8.13 -13.52 -0.79
CA ILE A 106 8.07 -12.74 -2.03
C ILE A 106 7.27 -13.53 -3.06
N GLY A 107 6.01 -13.11 -3.28
CA GLY A 107 5.10 -13.75 -4.25
C GLY A 107 5.28 -13.26 -5.67
N MET A 108 5.88 -12.08 -5.87
CA MET A 108 6.08 -11.49 -7.19
C MET A 108 7.18 -10.44 -7.20
N TYR A 109 7.60 -10.04 -8.41
CA TYR A 109 8.46 -8.89 -8.66
C TYR A 109 7.68 -7.83 -9.45
N HIS A 110 7.53 -6.65 -8.86
CA HIS A 110 6.89 -5.50 -9.51
C HIS A 110 7.89 -4.81 -10.44
N ARG A 111 7.58 -4.76 -11.73
CA ARG A 111 8.44 -4.09 -12.71
C ARG A 111 8.34 -2.56 -12.55
N ILE A 112 9.48 -1.92 -12.38
CA ILE A 112 9.61 -0.48 -12.36
C ILE A 112 10.14 -0.03 -13.73
N HIS A 113 9.43 0.88 -14.39
CA HIS A 113 9.85 1.48 -15.66
C HIS A 113 9.35 2.92 -15.79
N GLU A 114 10.01 3.71 -16.62
CA GLU A 114 9.75 5.16 -16.75
C GLU A 114 8.33 5.49 -17.21
N LYS A 115 7.73 4.63 -18.02
CA LYS A 115 6.35 4.77 -18.54
C LYS A 115 5.28 4.11 -17.64
N SER A 116 5.58 3.86 -16.36
CA SER A 116 4.55 3.34 -15.46
C SER A 116 3.55 4.43 -15.12
N THR A 117 2.27 4.08 -15.01
CA THR A 117 1.19 4.98 -14.62
C THR A 117 1.51 5.71 -13.30
N THR A 118 2.21 5.05 -12.38
CA THR A 118 2.67 5.65 -11.13
C THR A 118 3.65 6.80 -11.39
N THR A 119 4.55 6.66 -12.36
CA THR A 119 5.54 7.70 -12.70
C THR A 119 4.87 8.92 -13.34
N GLU A 120 3.89 8.73 -14.21
CA GLU A 120 3.16 9.82 -14.87
C GLU A 120 2.26 10.60 -13.89
N ILE A 121 1.60 9.91 -12.97
CA ILE A 121 0.66 10.51 -11.99
C ILE A 121 1.39 11.24 -10.85
N ILE A 122 2.64 10.90 -10.55
CA ILE A 122 3.43 11.52 -9.46
C ILE A 122 3.60 13.04 -9.66
N HIS A 123 3.51 13.55 -10.90
CA HIS A 123 3.76 14.95 -11.21
C HIS A 123 2.54 15.89 -11.06
N GLY A 124 1.36 15.39 -10.66
CA GLY A 124 0.13 16.18 -10.63
C GLY A 124 -0.37 16.55 -9.22
N ASP A 125 -1.15 17.64 -9.16
CA ASP A 125 -1.89 18.07 -7.96
C ASP A 125 -2.93 17.04 -7.51
N ILE A 126 -3.37 16.15 -8.42
CA ILE A 126 -4.33 15.09 -8.16
C ILE A 126 -3.80 14.15 -7.08
N ARG A 127 -2.55 13.68 -7.22
CA ARG A 127 -1.95 12.78 -6.24
C ARG A 127 -1.85 13.39 -4.85
N TRP A 128 -1.46 14.67 -4.77
CA TRP A 128 -1.41 15.36 -3.48
C TRP A 128 -2.77 15.40 -2.77
N ARG A 129 -3.83 15.66 -3.54
CA ARG A 129 -5.20 15.73 -3.02
C ARG A 129 -5.65 14.36 -2.53
N GLU A 130 -5.38 13.30 -3.29
CA GLU A 130 -5.73 11.93 -2.93
C GLU A 130 -4.93 11.45 -1.71
N ASP A 131 -3.62 11.68 -1.64
CA ASP A 131 -2.79 11.37 -0.47
C ASP A 131 -3.32 12.08 0.78
N TYR A 132 -3.62 13.37 0.66
CA TYR A 132 -4.17 14.14 1.76
C TYR A 132 -5.53 13.59 2.21
N GLU A 133 -6.41 13.26 1.29
CA GLU A 133 -7.70 12.64 1.60
C GLU A 133 -7.51 11.30 2.34
N MET A 134 -6.57 10.47 1.89
CA MET A 134 -6.27 9.21 2.54
C MET A 134 -5.74 9.40 3.97
N PHE A 135 -4.78 10.30 4.18
CA PHE A 135 -4.29 10.60 5.53
C PHE A 135 -5.38 11.17 6.43
N ARG A 136 -6.32 11.97 5.88
CA ARG A 136 -7.48 12.51 6.63
C ARG A 136 -8.44 11.42 7.15
N LYS A 137 -8.42 10.23 6.60
CA LYS A 137 -9.19 9.08 7.12
C LYS A 137 -8.65 8.54 8.44
N PHE A 138 -7.41 8.87 8.78
CA PHE A 138 -6.71 8.38 9.97
C PHE A 138 -6.30 9.50 10.93
N TRP A 139 -6.08 10.71 10.44
CA TRP A 139 -5.45 11.80 11.17
C TRP A 139 -6.23 13.12 11.05
N PRO A 140 -6.20 13.97 12.09
CA PRO A 140 -6.70 15.33 11.98
C PRO A 140 -5.88 16.14 10.96
N ALA A 141 -6.43 17.26 10.47
CA ALA A 141 -5.83 18.04 9.36
C ALA A 141 -4.40 18.49 9.65
N TRP A 142 -4.12 18.90 10.90
CA TRP A 142 -2.80 19.39 11.31
C TRP A 142 -1.72 18.31 11.32
N VAL A 143 -2.09 17.02 11.48
CA VAL A 143 -1.18 15.87 11.33
C VAL A 143 -1.09 15.41 9.88
N ALA A 144 -2.22 15.35 9.17
CA ALA A 144 -2.27 14.85 7.80
C ALA A 144 -1.41 15.70 6.83
N LYS A 145 -1.43 17.04 6.97
CA LYS A 145 -0.64 17.94 6.11
C LYS A 145 0.87 17.65 6.14
N PRO A 146 1.55 17.59 7.30
CA PRO A 146 2.97 17.23 7.32
C PRO A 146 3.23 15.79 6.87
N LEU A 147 2.36 14.83 7.18
CA LEU A 147 2.51 13.46 6.72
C LEU A 147 2.53 13.34 5.20
N VAL A 148 1.64 14.03 4.49
CA VAL A 148 1.65 14.07 3.02
C VAL A 148 2.97 14.61 2.49
N ARG A 149 3.53 15.67 3.09
CA ARG A 149 4.81 16.23 2.67
C ARG A 149 5.96 15.22 2.80
N VAL A 150 6.05 14.55 3.96
CA VAL A 150 7.06 13.52 4.21
C VAL A 150 6.88 12.33 3.26
N TYR A 151 5.66 11.87 3.06
CA TYR A 151 5.35 10.75 2.19
C TYR A 151 5.81 11.02 0.75
N ARG A 152 5.54 12.21 0.22
CA ARG A 152 5.98 12.63 -1.12
C ARG A 152 7.49 12.79 -1.25
N LEU A 153 8.16 13.27 -0.22
CA LEU A 153 9.64 13.36 -0.21
C LEU A 153 10.27 11.97 -0.31
N SER A 154 9.71 10.98 0.40
CA SER A 154 10.19 9.60 0.33
C SER A 154 10.00 8.97 -1.05
N GLU A 155 8.93 9.32 -1.77
CA GLU A 155 8.71 8.85 -3.15
C GLU A 155 9.70 9.52 -4.14
N LYS A 156 9.97 10.82 -3.98
CA LYS A 156 10.93 11.54 -4.82
C LYS A 156 12.37 11.06 -4.62
N SER A 157 12.81 10.84 -3.38
CA SER A 157 14.16 10.35 -3.09
C SER A 157 14.42 8.98 -3.71
N ASN A 158 13.42 8.10 -3.75
CA ASN A 158 13.55 6.81 -4.43
C ASN A 158 13.71 6.95 -5.95
N ASN A 159 13.10 7.96 -6.57
CA ASN A 159 13.26 8.24 -8.01
C ASN A 159 14.62 8.86 -8.33
N ILE A 160 15.24 9.60 -7.40
CA ILE A 160 16.57 10.22 -7.58
C ILE A 160 17.66 9.16 -7.41
N GLN A 161 17.58 8.29 -6.39
CA GLN A 161 18.53 7.17 -6.24
C GLN A 161 18.56 6.24 -7.45
N GLN A 162 17.45 6.12 -8.17
CA GLN A 162 17.38 5.37 -9.44
C GLN A 162 18.18 6.01 -10.57
N ARG A 163 18.48 7.31 -10.52
CA ARG A 163 19.26 8.04 -11.55
C ARG A 163 20.76 8.09 -11.25
N GLU A 164 21.14 7.99 -9.99
CA GLU A 164 22.57 8.05 -9.58
C GLU A 164 23.25 6.67 -9.62
N GLU A 165 22.47 5.58 -9.65
CA GLU A 165 22.97 4.20 -9.82
C GLU A 165 23.09 3.75 -11.30
N LYS A 166 22.87 4.65 -12.27
CA LYS A 166 23.13 4.47 -13.71
C LYS A 166 24.40 5.21 -14.12
#